data_b8722dc35c9cf0ba5ee0ea0ef1f21fde
#
_entry.id   b8722dc35c9cf0ba5ee0ea0ef1f21fde
#
_cell.length_a   1.000
_cell.length_b   1.000
_cell.length_c   1.000
_cell.angle_alpha   90.00
_cell.angle_beta   90.00
_cell.angle_gamma   90.00
#
_symmetry.space_group_name_H-M   'P 1'
#
loop_
_entity.id
_entity.type
_entity.pdbx_description
1 polymer ?
#
loop_
_entity_poly.entity_id
_entity_poly.type
_entity_poly.pdbx_seq_one_letter_code
_entity_poly.pdbx_strand_id
1 'polypeptide(L)'
;MEMVRAIIRPEKEKDVLKALEENGFVSVTKMHVFGRGKQKGIKVGDVVYDELPKLELMIVVKKEDANRVCDIIQENAVTGHIGDGKIFVVPVSKAYTVRTGAEGL
;
A
#
# COMPACT_ATOMS: atom_id res chain seq x y z
N MET A 1 -10.44 -7.99 -11.93
CA MET A 1 -9.22 -7.31 -11.43
C MET A 1 -9.53 -6.41 -10.26
N GLU A 2 -8.64 -6.37 -9.31
CA GLU A 2 -8.73 -5.51 -8.14
C GLU A 2 -7.43 -4.74 -8.00
N MET A 3 -7.54 -3.48 -7.59
CA MET A 3 -6.38 -2.66 -7.25
C MET A 3 -6.30 -2.56 -5.72
N VAL A 4 -5.19 -3.03 -5.17
CA VAL A 4 -4.89 -2.88 -3.75
C VAL A 4 -4.03 -1.63 -3.59
N ARG A 5 -4.53 -0.67 -2.83
CA ARG A 5 -3.81 0.56 -2.47
C ARG A 5 -3.55 0.53 -0.97
N ALA A 6 -2.31 0.54 -0.59
CA ALA A 6 -1.92 0.48 0.81
C ALA A 6 -1.10 1.72 1.17
N ILE A 7 -1.52 2.40 2.22
CA ILE A 7 -0.78 3.54 2.77
C ILE A 7 -0.17 3.04 4.07
N ILE A 8 1.15 2.95 4.12
CA ILE A 8 1.88 2.33 5.23
C ILE A 8 3.01 3.23 5.72
N ARG A 9 3.65 2.83 6.82
CA ARG A 9 4.85 3.51 7.30
C ARG A 9 6.00 3.32 6.30
N PRO A 10 6.76 4.38 5.97
CA PRO A 10 7.88 4.25 5.03
C PRO A 10 8.93 3.22 5.46
N GLU A 11 9.18 3.08 6.75
CA GLU A 11 10.16 2.13 7.29
C GLU A 11 9.77 0.67 7.10
N LYS A 12 8.53 0.39 6.70
CA LYS A 12 8.06 -0.96 6.40
C LYS A 12 8.19 -1.35 4.93
N GLU A 13 8.66 -0.44 4.09
CA GLU A 13 8.78 -0.67 2.65
C GLU A 13 9.51 -1.96 2.31
N LYS A 14 10.70 -2.14 2.85
CA LYS A 14 11.54 -3.31 2.51
C LYS A 14 10.86 -4.62 2.89
N ASP A 15 10.31 -4.70 4.09
CA ASP A 15 9.67 -5.92 4.57
C ASP A 15 8.45 -6.28 3.73
N VAL A 16 7.63 -5.29 3.39
CA VAL A 16 6.41 -5.49 2.60
C VAL A 16 6.77 -5.89 1.16
N LEU A 17 7.65 -5.17 0.51
CA LEU A 17 8.03 -5.46 -0.87
C LEU A 17 8.68 -6.83 -1.00
N LYS A 18 9.55 -7.19 -0.04
CA LYS A 18 10.19 -8.50 -0.02
C LYS A 18 9.15 -9.62 0.12
N ALA A 19 8.22 -9.48 1.04
CA ALA A 19 7.18 -10.48 1.26
C ALA A 19 6.26 -10.63 0.05
N LEU A 20 5.90 -9.52 -0.61
CA LEU A 20 5.12 -9.56 -1.84
C LEU A 20 5.87 -10.30 -2.96
N GLU A 21 7.14 -9.97 -3.16
CA GLU A 21 7.97 -10.63 -4.18
C GLU A 21 8.11 -12.13 -3.93
N GLU A 22 8.36 -12.52 -2.70
CA GLU A 22 8.49 -13.93 -2.30
C GLU A 22 7.20 -14.73 -2.54
N ASN A 23 6.06 -14.05 -2.59
CA ASN A 23 4.76 -14.65 -2.87
C ASN A 23 4.30 -14.47 -4.33
N GLY A 24 5.19 -14.02 -5.21
CA GLY A 24 4.91 -13.91 -6.63
C GLY A 24 4.32 -12.58 -7.08
N PHE A 25 4.18 -11.61 -6.19
CA PHE A 25 3.66 -10.28 -6.51
C PHE A 25 4.80 -9.28 -6.66
N VAL A 26 5.40 -9.23 -7.86
CA VAL A 26 6.59 -8.44 -8.14
C VAL A 26 6.26 -7.02 -8.61
N SER A 27 5.21 -6.87 -9.42
CA SER A 27 4.84 -5.60 -10.03
C SER A 27 4.13 -4.70 -9.03
N VAL A 28 4.82 -3.68 -8.56
CA VAL A 28 4.32 -2.72 -7.58
C VAL A 28 4.68 -1.31 -7.99
N THR A 29 3.72 -0.40 -7.92
CA THR A 29 3.99 1.03 -8.05
C THR A 29 3.99 1.65 -6.66
N LYS A 30 4.95 2.52 -6.38
CA LYS A 30 5.04 3.18 -5.09
C LYS A 30 5.14 4.69 -5.24
N MET A 31 4.59 5.41 -4.26
CA MET A 31 4.65 6.86 -4.18
C MET A 31 4.88 7.29 -2.73
N HIS A 32 5.67 8.32 -2.57
CA HIS A 32 5.82 8.99 -1.27
C HIS A 32 4.70 10.02 -1.14
N VAL A 33 3.93 9.90 -0.07
CA VAL A 33 2.78 10.76 0.20
C VAL A 33 2.84 11.30 1.62
N PHE A 34 2.04 12.31 1.90
CA PHE A 34 1.87 12.83 3.26
C PHE A 34 0.44 12.57 3.71
N GLY A 35 0.29 12.12 4.93
CA GLY A 35 -1.01 11.80 5.47
C GLY A 35 -1.21 12.23 6.91
N ARG A 36 -2.48 12.41 7.25
CA ARG A 36 -2.92 12.68 8.62
C ARG A 36 -4.04 11.72 8.95
N GLY A 37 -3.86 10.97 10.04
CA GLY A 37 -4.87 10.02 10.47
C GLY A 37 -5.94 10.65 11.36
N LYS A 38 -6.77 9.80 11.95
CA LYS A 38 -7.87 10.22 12.84
C LYS A 38 -7.38 10.93 14.10
N GLN A 39 -6.15 10.68 14.51
CA GLN A 39 -5.51 11.33 15.64
C GLN A 39 -5.13 12.80 15.39
N LYS A 40 -5.34 13.28 14.17
CA LYS A 40 -5.08 14.67 13.74
C LYS A 40 -3.63 15.11 13.92
N GLY A 41 -2.68 14.20 13.64
CA GLY A 41 -1.25 14.47 13.76
C GLY A 41 -0.63 13.82 14.99
N ILE A 42 0.67 14.03 15.16
CA ILE A 42 1.45 13.47 16.28
C ILE A 42 2.18 14.60 16.98
N LYS A 43 2.07 14.61 18.31
CA LYS A 43 2.81 15.54 19.16
C LYS A 43 4.09 14.87 19.67
N VAL A 44 5.23 15.52 19.41
CA VAL A 44 6.52 15.08 19.94
C VAL A 44 7.12 16.25 20.71
N GLY A 45 7.13 16.15 22.04
CA GLY A 45 7.48 17.28 22.91
C GLY A 45 6.52 18.44 22.71
N ASP A 46 7.04 19.60 22.32
CA ASP A 46 6.25 20.82 22.05
C ASP A 46 5.91 20.97 20.56
N VAL A 47 6.33 20.01 19.72
CA VAL A 47 6.11 20.08 18.28
C VAL A 47 4.94 19.18 17.90
N VAL A 48 4.00 19.75 17.12
CA VAL A 48 2.85 19.02 16.58
C VAL A 48 3.07 18.82 15.08
N TYR A 49 3.05 17.58 14.64
CA TYR A 49 3.15 17.23 13.23
C TYR A 49 1.74 16.98 12.70
N ASP A 50 1.22 17.88 11.88
CA ASP A 50 -0.11 17.74 11.28
C ASP A 50 -0.13 16.64 10.23
N GLU A 51 0.97 16.47 9.50
CA GLU A 51 1.12 15.47 8.45
C GLU A 51 2.40 14.69 8.64
N LEU A 52 2.36 13.42 8.26
CA LEU A 52 3.51 12.52 8.33
C LEU A 52 3.82 11.97 6.95
N PRO A 53 5.12 11.73 6.64
CA PRO A 53 5.46 10.99 5.43
C PRO A 53 4.94 9.57 5.53
N LYS A 54 4.33 9.12 4.43
CA LYS A 54 3.80 7.77 4.27
C LYS A 54 4.25 7.22 2.92
N LEU A 55 4.15 5.91 2.78
CA LEU A 55 4.39 5.24 1.51
C LEU A 55 3.06 4.68 1.00
N GLU A 56 2.71 4.99 -0.24
CA GLU A 56 1.57 4.37 -0.90
C GLU A 56 2.07 3.32 -1.88
N LEU A 57 1.54 2.11 -1.74
CA LEU A 57 1.76 1.01 -2.67
C LEU A 57 0.49 0.78 -3.48
N MET A 58 0.64 0.54 -4.77
CA MET A 58 -0.46 0.24 -5.67
C MET A 58 -0.13 -1.01 -6.46
N ILE A 59 -1.01 -2.01 -6.36
CA ILE A 59 -0.85 -3.30 -7.01
C ILE A 59 -2.18 -3.69 -7.62
N VAL A 60 -2.18 -4.04 -8.91
CA VAL A 60 -3.37 -4.57 -9.57
C VAL A 60 -3.18 -6.07 -9.74
N VAL A 61 -4.13 -6.83 -9.26
CA VAL A 61 -4.08 -8.30 -9.26
C VAL A 61 -5.42 -8.89 -9.69
N LYS A 62 -5.43 -10.17 -9.94
CA LYS A 62 -6.69 -10.89 -10.15
C LYS A 62 -7.53 -10.81 -8.87
N LYS A 63 -8.84 -10.85 -9.04
CA LYS A 63 -9.77 -10.76 -7.91
C LYS A 63 -9.48 -11.79 -6.82
N GLU A 64 -9.18 -13.02 -7.21
CA GLU A 64 -8.88 -14.12 -6.29
C GLU A 64 -7.58 -13.93 -5.49
N ASP A 65 -6.69 -13.05 -5.93
CA ASP A 65 -5.42 -12.77 -5.25
C ASP A 65 -5.48 -11.57 -4.30
N ALA A 66 -6.52 -10.76 -4.39
CA ALA A 66 -6.59 -9.50 -3.64
C ALA A 66 -6.51 -9.69 -2.12
N ASN A 67 -7.24 -10.64 -1.57
CA ASN A 67 -7.20 -10.90 -0.13
C ASN A 67 -5.82 -11.33 0.35
N ARG A 68 -5.14 -12.15 -0.44
CA ARG A 68 -3.79 -12.61 -0.13
C ARG A 68 -2.80 -11.46 -0.12
N VAL A 69 -2.90 -10.55 -1.09
CA VAL A 69 -2.05 -9.35 -1.13
C VAL A 69 -2.30 -8.47 0.10
N CYS A 70 -3.56 -8.26 0.47
CA CYS A 70 -3.91 -7.51 1.67
C CYS A 70 -3.31 -8.12 2.94
N ASP A 71 -3.41 -9.45 3.09
CA ASP A 71 -2.87 -10.16 4.25
C ASP A 71 -1.35 -10.02 4.33
N ILE A 72 -0.65 -10.17 3.20
CA ILE A 72 0.81 -10.02 3.14
C ILE A 72 1.22 -8.61 3.57
N ILE A 73 0.55 -7.60 3.04
CA ILE A 73 0.86 -6.20 3.39
C ILE A 73 0.60 -5.97 4.89
N GLN A 74 -0.55 -6.36 5.38
CA GLN A 74 -0.93 -6.16 6.77
C GLN A 74 0.05 -6.84 7.73
N GLU A 75 0.38 -8.09 7.49
CA GLU A 75 1.30 -8.86 8.35
C GLU A 75 2.69 -8.28 8.42
N ASN A 76 3.16 -7.67 7.32
CA ASN A 76 4.51 -7.13 7.23
C ASN A 76 4.60 -5.63 7.55
N ALA A 77 3.48 -4.92 7.59
CA ALA A 77 3.44 -3.48 7.88
C ALA A 77 2.97 -3.16 9.30
N VAL A 78 2.34 -4.11 9.99
CA VAL A 78 1.73 -3.86 11.31
C VAL A 78 2.79 -3.62 12.39
N THR A 79 2.56 -2.60 13.22
CA THR A 79 3.31 -2.39 14.47
C THR A 79 2.40 -2.50 15.69
N GLY A 80 1.10 -2.36 15.50
CA GLY A 80 0.11 -2.31 16.57
C GLY A 80 -0.13 -0.91 17.11
N HIS A 81 0.53 0.09 16.54
CA HIS A 81 0.37 1.49 16.96
C HIS A 81 -0.44 2.29 15.95
N ILE A 82 -1.05 3.37 16.42
CA ILE A 82 -1.74 4.34 15.56
C ILE A 82 -0.74 4.86 14.54
N GLY A 83 -1.16 4.95 13.29
CA GLY A 83 -0.30 5.39 12.19
C GLY A 83 0.21 4.26 11.31
N ASP A 84 -0.18 3.01 11.58
CA ASP A 84 0.20 1.87 10.73
C ASP A 84 -0.33 1.99 9.30
N GLY A 85 -1.44 2.69 9.11
CA GLY A 85 -1.96 2.96 7.79
C GLY A 85 -3.26 2.25 7.47
N LYS A 86 -3.57 2.18 6.18
CA LYS A 86 -4.84 1.64 5.69
C LYS A 86 -4.64 0.95 4.36
N ILE A 87 -5.44 -0.07 4.11
CA ILE A 87 -5.45 -0.79 2.83
C ILE A 87 -6.83 -0.64 2.21
N PHE A 88 -6.85 -0.23 0.94
CA PHE A 88 -8.09 -0.10 0.16
C PHE A 88 -8.05 -1.09 -0.99
N VAL A 89 -9.20 -1.70 -1.28
CA VAL A 89 -9.36 -2.56 -2.44
C VAL A 89 -10.41 -1.94 -3.34
N VAL A 90 -10.02 -1.68 -4.60
CA VAL A 90 -10.84 -0.98 -5.57
C VAL A 90 -11.03 -1.86 -6.80
N PRO A 91 -12.26 -2.06 -7.28
CA PRO A 91 -12.48 -2.78 -8.54
C PRO A 91 -11.83 -2.04 -9.71
N VAL A 92 -11.18 -2.79 -10.59
CA VAL A 92 -10.60 -2.26 -11.84
C VAL A 92 -11.37 -2.85 -13.00
N SER A 93 -12.04 -2.00 -13.75
CA SER A 93 -12.88 -2.48 -14.87
C SER A 93 -12.04 -2.89 -16.09
N LYS A 94 -10.96 -2.16 -16.36
CA LYS A 94 -10.08 -2.44 -17.51
C LYS A 94 -8.64 -2.03 -17.21
N ALA A 95 -7.70 -2.74 -17.79
CA ALA A 95 -6.29 -2.40 -17.77
C ALA A 95 -5.69 -2.65 -19.16
N TYR A 96 -4.77 -1.81 -19.58
CA TYR A 96 -4.09 -1.93 -20.86
C TYR A 96 -2.59 -1.81 -20.68
N THR A 97 -1.83 -2.66 -21.36
CA THR A 97 -0.38 -2.55 -21.38
C THR A 97 0.01 -1.47 -22.38
N VAL A 98 0.71 -0.44 -21.94
CA VAL A 98 1.06 0.69 -22.82
C VAL A 98 1.91 0.24 -24.01
N ARG A 99 2.88 -0.64 -23.79
CA ARG A 99 3.80 -1.09 -24.83
C ARG A 99 3.09 -1.78 -26.01
N THR A 100 2.05 -2.55 -25.74
CA THR A 100 1.39 -3.40 -26.73
C THR A 100 -0.05 -3.00 -27.03
N GLY A 101 -0.68 -2.24 -26.18
CA GLY A 101 -2.11 -1.95 -26.24
C GLY A 101 -2.99 -3.13 -25.81
N ALA A 102 -2.40 -4.25 -25.36
CA ALA A 102 -3.15 -5.43 -24.96
C ALA A 102 -3.98 -5.16 -23.71
N GLU A 103 -5.22 -5.65 -23.69
CA GLU A 103 -6.12 -5.55 -22.54
C GLU A 103 -5.83 -6.69 -21.56
N GLY A 104 -5.90 -6.37 -20.27
CA GLY A 104 -5.69 -7.31 -19.19
C GLY A 104 -4.38 -7.06 -18.44
N LEU A 105 -4.12 -7.94 -17.51
CA LEU A 105 -2.90 -7.88 -16.69
C LEU A 105 -1.68 -8.41 -17.43
#